data_608a654c47af67a40dbe8d17c33119d1
#
_entry.id   608a654c47af67a40dbe8d17c33119d1
#
_cell.length_a   1.000
_cell.length_b   1.000
_cell.length_c   1.000
_cell.angle_alpha   90.00
_cell.angle_beta   90.00
_cell.angle_gamma   90.00
#
_symmetry.space_group_name_H-M   'P 1'
#
loop_
_entity.id
_entity.type
_entity.pdbx_description
1 polymer ?
#
loop_
_entity_poly.entity_id
_entity_poly.type
_entity_poly.pdbx_seq_one_letter_code
_entity_poly.pdbx_strand_id
1 'polypeptide(L)'
;MLAGGRLRWWQWRGRDCAVQSQMVVDAHVHLHPERLAEAIRRWFDAHAWHIKYRAGVDDAVRTLREGGVARMVALPYVHKPGLARALNDFTLDVSRRNPEVVPCCTVFPGEEGGEEILEEALSGPFRGVKIHSHVMKIAPDDSRLDPVWRASGRWRKPVVIHCGPEPANPGYGLDTRTVSGADRLRRALDRHPDAIVIVPHLGFDETPQFEAMLAEYPNLYLDTTMVVGAFFARQPDVDILRRHPDRILYGTDFPNIPYEWDHELKALRTLKLPPRDEEQILSGNALRLFGPDAQ
;
A
#
# COMPACT_ATOMS: atom_id res chain seq x y z
N MET A 1 19.22 32.37 16.07
CA MET A 1 17.96 32.74 15.38
C MET A 1 17.97 32.04 14.05
N LEU A 2 17.39 30.86 13.96
CA LEU A 2 17.22 30.13 12.69
C LEU A 2 15.74 30.16 12.35
N ALA A 3 15.41 30.88 11.27
CA ALA A 3 14.07 31.06 10.77
C ALA A 3 13.54 29.75 10.21
N GLY A 4 12.52 29.20 10.84
CA GLY A 4 11.78 28.05 10.36
C GLY A 4 10.94 28.41 9.14
N GLY A 5 11.39 28.01 7.97
CA GLY A 5 10.60 28.06 6.75
C GLY A 5 9.48 27.03 6.81
N ARG A 6 8.27 27.45 7.18
CA ARG A 6 7.07 26.63 6.97
C ARG A 6 6.79 26.58 5.49
N LEU A 7 7.00 25.44 4.86
CA LEU A 7 6.57 25.15 3.50
C LEU A 7 5.03 25.28 3.45
N ARG A 8 4.55 26.29 2.74
CA ARG A 8 3.12 26.54 2.53
C ARG A 8 2.58 25.57 1.50
N TRP A 9 1.93 24.50 1.95
CA TRP A 9 1.38 23.43 1.11
C TRP A 9 -0.05 23.68 0.61
N TRP A 10 -0.73 24.81 0.98
CA TRP A 10 -2.16 25.02 0.77
C TRP A 10 -2.48 26.41 0.19
N GLN A 11 -2.27 26.63 -1.10
CA GLN A 11 -2.99 27.66 -1.84
C GLN A 11 -3.27 27.20 -3.27
N TRP A 12 -4.20 26.26 -3.39
CA TRP A 12 -4.96 26.12 -4.63
C TRP A 12 -6.39 26.57 -4.37
N ARG A 13 -6.68 27.86 -4.60
CA ARG A 13 -8.04 28.38 -4.75
C ARG A 13 -8.39 28.37 -6.22
N GLY A 14 -9.53 27.70 -6.52
CA GLY A 14 -10.03 27.45 -7.85
C GLY A 14 -10.19 28.65 -8.75
N ARG A 15 -10.14 28.38 -10.03
CA ARG A 15 -10.84 29.11 -11.10
C ARG A 15 -11.23 28.14 -12.20
N ASP A 16 -12.48 28.26 -12.59
CA ASP A 16 -13.15 27.87 -13.84
C ASP A 16 -13.55 26.41 -14.04
N CYS A 17 -14.83 26.24 -14.37
CA CYS A 17 -15.52 25.05 -14.87
C CYS A 17 -14.89 24.50 -16.16
N ALA A 18 -13.72 23.87 -16.02
CA ALA A 18 -13.30 22.75 -16.84
C ALA A 18 -13.56 21.50 -16.01
N VAL A 19 -13.98 20.41 -16.59
CA VAL A 19 -14.11 19.11 -15.93
C VAL A 19 -12.87 18.94 -15.06
N GLN A 20 -12.98 19.16 -13.75
CA GLN A 20 -11.86 18.96 -12.82
C GLN A 20 -11.51 17.49 -12.95
N SER A 21 -10.35 17.18 -13.52
CA SER A 21 -9.83 15.82 -13.52
C SER A 21 -9.75 15.40 -12.05
N GLN A 22 -10.54 14.41 -11.71
CA GLN A 22 -10.63 13.88 -10.34
C GLN A 22 -9.23 13.52 -9.87
N MET A 23 -8.84 13.99 -8.68
CA MET A 23 -7.52 13.69 -8.10
C MET A 23 -7.36 12.18 -7.94
N VAL A 24 -6.22 11.64 -8.38
CA VAL A 24 -5.87 10.24 -8.19
C VAL A 24 -4.69 10.14 -7.23
N VAL A 25 -4.86 9.37 -6.18
CA VAL A 25 -3.80 8.94 -5.26
C VAL A 25 -3.62 7.44 -5.39
N ASP A 26 -2.46 7.01 -5.86
CA ASP A 26 -2.11 5.61 -5.90
C ASP A 26 -1.58 5.17 -4.53
N ALA A 27 -2.38 4.40 -3.79
CA ALA A 27 -2.06 3.97 -2.43
C ALA A 27 -1.12 2.76 -2.38
N HIS A 28 -0.68 2.21 -3.55
CA HIS A 28 0.13 0.99 -3.57
C HIS A 28 1.16 1.00 -4.70
N VAL A 29 2.33 1.57 -4.42
CA VAL A 29 3.44 1.68 -5.38
C VAL A 29 4.73 1.13 -4.77
N HIS A 30 5.52 0.41 -5.58
CA HIS A 30 6.77 -0.20 -5.17
C HIS A 30 7.98 0.51 -5.81
N LEU A 31 8.66 1.34 -5.02
CA LEU A 31 9.87 2.03 -5.43
C LEU A 31 11.07 1.42 -4.70
N HIS A 32 11.92 0.69 -5.41
CA HIS A 32 13.05 -0.03 -4.84
C HIS A 32 14.39 0.44 -5.42
N PRO A 33 15.50 0.35 -4.64
CA PRO A 33 16.85 0.52 -5.20
C PRO A 33 17.07 -0.44 -6.37
N GLU A 34 17.82 0.00 -7.41
CA GLU A 34 17.94 -0.73 -8.68
C GLU A 34 18.31 -2.20 -8.51
N ARG A 35 19.29 -2.50 -7.64
CA ARG A 35 19.69 -3.90 -7.38
C ARG A 35 18.55 -4.77 -6.84
N LEU A 36 17.70 -4.20 -5.97
CA LEU A 36 16.55 -4.92 -5.43
C LEU A 36 15.45 -5.04 -6.49
N ALA A 37 15.19 -3.96 -7.23
CA ALA A 37 14.23 -3.96 -8.34
C ALA A 37 14.58 -5.01 -9.40
N GLU A 38 15.86 -5.14 -9.77
CA GLU A 38 16.33 -6.20 -10.68
C GLU A 38 16.10 -7.61 -10.12
N ALA A 39 16.36 -7.82 -8.82
CA ALA A 39 16.13 -9.11 -8.18
C ALA A 39 14.63 -9.46 -8.16
N ILE A 40 13.77 -8.48 -7.88
CA ILE A 40 12.31 -8.63 -7.93
C ILE A 40 11.86 -8.97 -9.35
N ARG A 41 12.31 -8.22 -10.37
CA ARG A 41 12.00 -8.49 -11.80
C ARG A 41 12.38 -9.92 -12.21
N ARG A 42 13.58 -10.39 -11.83
CA ARG A 42 13.99 -11.79 -12.10
C ARG A 42 13.10 -12.81 -11.40
N TRP A 43 12.69 -12.52 -10.16
CA TRP A 43 11.79 -13.41 -9.43
C TRP A 43 10.42 -13.50 -10.12
N PHE A 44 9.84 -12.36 -10.54
CA PHE A 44 8.57 -12.31 -11.25
C PHE A 44 8.66 -13.01 -12.62
N ASP A 45 9.72 -12.79 -13.39
CA ASP A 45 9.96 -13.44 -14.69
C ASP A 45 10.03 -14.98 -14.55
N ALA A 46 10.51 -15.49 -13.41
CA ALA A 46 10.66 -16.92 -13.17
C ALA A 46 9.41 -17.58 -12.57
N HIS A 47 8.57 -16.83 -11.83
CA HIS A 47 7.55 -17.44 -10.97
C HIS A 47 6.14 -16.86 -11.13
N ALA A 48 5.97 -15.72 -11.81
CA ALA A 48 4.68 -15.05 -11.91
C ALA A 48 4.40 -14.55 -13.35
N TRP A 49 4.80 -13.34 -13.67
CA TRP A 49 4.61 -12.71 -14.98
C TRP A 49 5.79 -11.80 -15.32
N HIS A 50 5.91 -11.48 -16.60
CA HIS A 50 6.88 -10.50 -17.07
C HIS A 50 6.43 -9.08 -16.67
N ILE A 51 7.22 -8.42 -15.82
CA ILE A 51 6.97 -7.02 -15.43
C ILE A 51 7.17 -6.12 -16.64
N LYS A 52 6.16 -5.31 -16.97
CA LYS A 52 6.20 -4.40 -18.12
C LYS A 52 7.16 -3.24 -17.94
N TYR A 53 7.19 -2.63 -16.76
CA TYR A 53 7.97 -1.44 -16.44
C TYR A 53 9.29 -1.83 -15.79
N ARG A 54 10.37 -1.73 -16.56
CA ARG A 54 11.70 -2.19 -16.14
C ARG A 54 12.69 -1.05 -15.94
N ALA A 55 12.21 0.19 -15.95
CA ALA A 55 12.98 1.39 -15.73
C ALA A 55 13.26 1.65 -14.24
N GLY A 56 14.15 2.59 -13.96
CA GLY A 56 14.49 2.99 -12.59
C GLY A 56 13.40 3.79 -11.88
N VAL A 57 13.65 4.13 -10.63
CA VAL A 57 12.70 4.83 -9.76
C VAL A 57 12.24 6.17 -10.32
N ASP A 58 13.17 6.97 -10.86
CA ASP A 58 12.83 8.30 -11.39
C ASP A 58 11.90 8.21 -12.62
N ASP A 59 12.09 7.17 -13.46
CA ASP A 59 11.19 6.88 -14.58
C ASP A 59 9.83 6.38 -14.09
N ALA A 60 9.81 5.56 -13.06
CA ALA A 60 8.58 5.06 -12.45
C ALA A 60 7.73 6.23 -11.90
N VAL A 61 8.34 7.11 -11.11
CA VAL A 61 7.68 8.31 -10.57
C VAL A 61 7.19 9.21 -11.69
N ARG A 62 8.03 9.44 -12.73
CA ARG A 62 7.65 10.25 -13.88
C ARG A 62 6.46 9.68 -14.62
N THR A 63 6.43 8.37 -14.87
CA THR A 63 5.33 7.69 -15.57
C THR A 63 3.98 7.94 -14.86
N LEU A 64 3.93 7.74 -13.55
CA LEU A 64 2.70 7.95 -12.78
C LEU A 64 2.29 9.43 -12.75
N ARG A 65 3.26 10.34 -12.54
CA ARG A 65 3.02 11.79 -12.52
C ARG A 65 2.49 12.31 -13.84
N GLU A 66 3.12 11.94 -14.96
CA GLU A 66 2.68 12.31 -16.31
C GLU A 66 1.33 11.69 -16.67
N GLY A 67 1.02 10.53 -16.07
CA GLY A 67 -0.28 9.88 -16.14
C GLY A 67 -1.38 10.55 -15.32
N GLY A 68 -1.06 11.58 -14.53
CA GLY A 68 -2.04 12.32 -13.73
C GLY A 68 -2.23 11.81 -12.30
N VAL A 69 -1.38 10.89 -11.82
CA VAL A 69 -1.35 10.51 -10.40
C VAL A 69 -0.78 11.65 -9.58
N ALA A 70 -1.59 12.23 -8.70
CA ALA A 70 -1.22 13.39 -7.90
C ALA A 70 -0.33 13.03 -6.70
N ARG A 71 -0.51 11.84 -6.15
CA ARG A 71 0.27 11.28 -5.04
C ARG A 71 0.43 9.77 -5.22
N MET A 72 1.56 9.23 -4.76
CA MET A 72 1.83 7.81 -4.77
C MET A 72 2.45 7.36 -3.44
N VAL A 73 1.84 6.36 -2.81
CA VAL A 73 2.31 5.80 -1.53
C VAL A 73 3.35 4.74 -1.82
N ALA A 74 4.61 5.04 -1.49
CA ALA A 74 5.73 4.12 -1.69
C ALA A 74 5.77 3.08 -0.56
N LEU A 75 5.62 1.82 -0.91
CA LEU A 75 5.51 0.67 -0.01
C LEU A 75 6.75 -0.23 -0.11
N PRO A 76 7.87 0.10 0.55
CA PRO A 76 9.04 -0.76 0.59
C PRO A 76 8.78 -2.01 1.43
N TYR A 77 9.37 -3.14 1.09
CA TYR A 77 9.37 -4.34 1.95
C TYR A 77 10.71 -5.05 1.92
N VAL A 78 11.10 -5.61 3.05
CA VAL A 78 12.33 -6.38 3.21
C VAL A 78 12.06 -7.88 3.13
N HIS A 79 13.07 -8.65 2.71
CA HIS A 79 12.97 -10.11 2.61
C HIS A 79 13.85 -10.84 3.65
N LYS A 80 14.65 -10.10 4.42
CA LYS A 80 15.52 -10.62 5.50
C LYS A 80 15.88 -9.51 6.48
N PRO A 81 16.31 -9.84 7.70
CA PRO A 81 16.77 -8.88 8.70
C PRO A 81 17.95 -8.02 8.22
N GLY A 82 18.11 -6.84 8.82
CA GLY A 82 19.25 -5.94 8.62
C GLY A 82 19.16 -5.08 7.36
N LEU A 83 18.05 -5.11 6.61
CA LEU A 83 17.85 -4.29 5.40
C LEU A 83 16.92 -3.10 5.61
N ALA A 84 16.16 -3.08 6.71
CA ALA A 84 15.08 -2.12 6.90
C ALA A 84 15.58 -0.66 6.91
N ARG A 85 16.63 -0.34 7.68
CA ARG A 85 17.17 1.02 7.76
C ARG A 85 17.58 1.55 6.38
N ALA A 86 18.39 0.78 5.64
CA ALA A 86 18.87 1.21 4.33
C ALA A 86 17.72 1.39 3.31
N LEU A 87 16.69 0.55 3.37
CA LEU A 87 15.55 0.66 2.49
C LEU A 87 14.63 1.82 2.88
N ASN A 88 14.46 2.08 4.16
CA ASN A 88 13.73 3.24 4.67
C ASN A 88 14.44 4.54 4.29
N ASP A 89 15.77 4.63 4.46
CA ASP A 89 16.57 5.80 4.05
C ASP A 89 16.42 6.06 2.56
N PHE A 90 16.51 5.02 1.73
CA PHE A 90 16.28 5.13 0.30
C PHE A 90 14.88 5.67 -0.03
N THR A 91 13.84 5.13 0.60
CA THR A 91 12.45 5.58 0.37
C THR A 91 12.27 7.04 0.77
N LEU A 92 12.88 7.44 1.86
CA LEU A 92 12.86 8.84 2.31
C LEU A 92 13.60 9.77 1.34
N ASP A 93 14.73 9.35 0.79
CA ASP A 93 15.46 10.13 -0.21
C ASP A 93 14.67 10.29 -1.51
N VAL A 94 13.97 9.23 -1.94
CA VAL A 94 13.05 9.30 -3.10
C VAL A 94 11.94 10.33 -2.83
N SER A 95 11.33 10.31 -1.65
CA SER A 95 10.26 11.25 -1.30
C SER A 95 10.74 12.70 -1.17
N ARG A 96 11.97 12.93 -0.72
CA ARG A 96 12.56 14.28 -0.66
C ARG A 96 12.78 14.89 -2.05
N ARG A 97 13.14 14.05 -3.03
CA ARG A 97 13.35 14.48 -4.43
C ARG A 97 12.05 14.58 -5.22
N ASN A 98 11.01 13.89 -4.79
CA ASN A 98 9.73 13.81 -5.47
C ASN A 98 8.60 14.06 -4.47
N PRO A 99 8.09 15.30 -4.37
CA PRO A 99 7.09 15.69 -3.36
C PRO A 99 5.74 14.94 -3.47
N GLU A 100 5.45 14.34 -4.63
CA GLU A 100 4.29 13.49 -4.85
C GLU A 100 4.41 12.11 -4.20
N VAL A 101 5.61 11.68 -3.82
CA VAL A 101 5.87 10.39 -3.17
C VAL A 101 5.63 10.49 -1.67
N VAL A 102 4.70 9.70 -1.17
CA VAL A 102 4.38 9.56 0.26
C VAL A 102 5.16 8.36 0.81
N PRO A 103 6.15 8.56 1.69
CA PRO A 103 6.99 7.47 2.15
C PRO A 103 6.30 6.62 3.22
N CYS A 104 6.27 5.30 3.04
CA CYS A 104 6.06 4.34 4.11
C CYS A 104 7.39 3.67 4.47
N CYS A 105 7.51 3.21 5.71
CA CYS A 105 8.66 2.43 6.17
C CYS A 105 8.37 0.93 6.12
N THR A 106 9.40 0.15 6.38
CA THR A 106 9.30 -1.30 6.61
C THR A 106 10.23 -1.72 7.74
N VAL A 107 10.00 -2.89 8.30
CA VAL A 107 10.85 -3.55 9.30
C VAL A 107 10.78 -5.06 9.06
N PHE A 108 11.84 -5.80 9.36
CA PHE A 108 11.74 -7.27 9.37
C PHE A 108 11.27 -7.70 10.77
N PRO A 109 10.12 -8.39 10.89
CA PRO A 109 9.56 -8.72 12.20
C PRO A 109 10.48 -9.57 13.05
N GLY A 110 10.78 -9.09 14.27
CA GLY A 110 11.67 -9.77 15.21
C GLY A 110 13.17 -9.54 14.96
N GLU A 111 13.56 -8.63 14.06
CA GLU A 111 14.97 -8.25 13.94
C GLU A 111 15.44 -7.43 15.16
N GLU A 112 16.72 -7.56 15.47
CA GLU A 112 17.35 -6.76 16.52
C GLU A 112 17.24 -5.26 16.20
N GLY A 113 16.80 -4.44 17.17
CA GLY A 113 16.56 -3.01 16.95
C GLY A 113 15.35 -2.69 16.10
N GLY A 114 14.47 -3.67 15.81
CA GLY A 114 13.30 -3.46 14.96
C GLY A 114 12.27 -2.49 15.54
N GLU A 115 12.10 -2.47 16.85
CA GLU A 115 11.20 -1.52 17.53
C GLU A 115 11.74 -0.09 17.43
N GLU A 116 13.06 0.11 17.58
CA GLU A 116 13.71 1.41 17.41
C GLU A 116 13.58 1.91 15.97
N ILE A 117 13.75 1.02 14.98
CA ILE A 117 13.55 1.37 13.56
C ILE A 117 12.13 1.88 13.32
N LEU A 118 11.12 1.23 13.89
CA LEU A 118 9.71 1.64 13.77
C LEU A 118 9.46 2.99 14.47
N GLU A 119 9.91 3.16 15.70
CA GLU A 119 9.71 4.39 16.46
C GLU A 119 10.39 5.59 15.79
N GLU A 120 11.64 5.45 15.34
CA GLU A 120 12.36 6.49 14.59
C GLU A 120 11.63 6.85 13.28
N ALA A 121 11.15 5.87 12.54
CA ALA A 121 10.44 6.09 11.30
C ALA A 121 9.08 6.77 11.52
N LEU A 122 8.28 6.24 12.45
CA LEU A 122 6.91 6.70 12.63
C LEU A 122 6.81 8.00 13.45
N SER A 123 7.77 8.32 14.30
CA SER A 123 7.88 9.65 14.90
C SER A 123 8.32 10.72 13.88
N GLY A 124 8.87 10.30 12.75
CA GLY A 124 9.38 11.13 11.67
C GLY A 124 8.42 11.27 10.49
N PRO A 125 8.98 11.41 9.25
CA PRO A 125 8.22 11.75 8.07
C PRO A 125 7.45 10.59 7.42
N PHE A 126 7.68 9.35 7.83
CA PHE A 126 6.98 8.20 7.26
C PHE A 126 5.49 8.21 7.64
N ARG A 127 4.65 7.82 6.70
CA ARG A 127 3.19 7.90 6.79
C ARG A 127 2.50 6.57 7.03
N GLY A 128 3.25 5.47 7.06
CA GLY A 128 2.74 4.12 7.30
C GLY A 128 3.85 3.09 7.31
N VAL A 129 3.47 1.83 7.48
CA VAL A 129 4.38 0.66 7.48
C VAL A 129 3.93 -0.32 6.41
N LYS A 130 4.86 -0.89 5.65
CA LYS A 130 4.58 -2.02 4.75
C LYS A 130 5.15 -3.31 5.31
N ILE A 131 4.29 -4.33 5.37
CA ILE A 131 4.62 -5.73 5.69
C ILE A 131 4.16 -6.61 4.52
N HIS A 132 4.94 -7.63 4.21
CA HIS A 132 4.61 -8.60 3.17
C HIS A 132 4.70 -10.02 3.72
N SER A 133 3.58 -10.59 4.14
CA SER A 133 3.54 -11.89 4.84
C SER A 133 4.22 -13.01 4.06
N HIS A 134 4.01 -13.10 2.75
CA HIS A 134 4.59 -14.16 1.92
C HIS A 134 6.11 -14.03 1.78
N VAL A 135 6.61 -12.81 1.51
CA VAL A 135 8.05 -12.55 1.36
C VAL A 135 8.80 -12.70 2.68
N MET A 136 8.23 -12.19 3.76
CA MET A 136 8.82 -12.25 5.10
C MET A 136 8.58 -13.59 5.80
N LYS A 137 7.71 -14.45 5.23
CA LYS A 137 7.30 -15.75 5.78
C LYS A 137 6.76 -15.62 7.21
N ILE A 138 5.88 -14.65 7.43
CA ILE A 138 5.30 -14.32 8.73
C ILE A 138 3.80 -14.13 8.64
N ALA A 139 3.06 -14.72 9.56
CA ALA A 139 1.62 -14.57 9.63
C ALA A 139 1.21 -13.28 10.37
N PRO A 140 0.06 -12.65 10.05
CA PRO A 140 -0.42 -11.44 10.74
C PRO A 140 -0.55 -11.58 12.25
N ASP A 141 -0.87 -12.77 12.73
CA ASP A 141 -1.05 -13.10 14.15
C ASP A 141 0.23 -13.55 14.87
N ASP A 142 1.38 -13.54 14.20
CA ASP A 142 2.66 -13.84 14.83
C ASP A 142 3.06 -12.71 15.80
N SER A 143 3.45 -13.06 17.01
CA SER A 143 3.79 -12.07 18.07
C SER A 143 4.97 -11.17 17.71
N ARG A 144 5.82 -11.55 16.78
CA ARG A 144 6.88 -10.69 16.24
C ARG A 144 6.35 -9.46 15.51
N LEU A 145 5.07 -9.46 15.11
CA LEU A 145 4.37 -8.28 14.53
C LEU A 145 3.69 -7.41 15.58
N ASP A 146 3.58 -7.84 16.85
CA ASP A 146 2.93 -7.05 17.89
C ASP A 146 3.51 -5.63 18.03
N PRO A 147 4.84 -5.38 17.91
CA PRO A 147 5.38 -4.02 17.88
C PRO A 147 4.85 -3.17 16.73
N VAL A 148 4.66 -3.77 15.55
CA VAL A 148 4.13 -3.07 14.36
C VAL A 148 2.68 -2.64 14.59
N TRP A 149 1.85 -3.54 15.14
CA TRP A 149 0.45 -3.23 15.46
C TRP A 149 0.32 -2.15 16.53
N ARG A 150 1.10 -2.25 17.61
CA ARG A 150 1.13 -1.20 18.68
C ARG A 150 1.57 0.16 18.13
N ALA A 151 2.61 0.18 17.30
CA ALA A 151 3.13 1.42 16.71
C ALA A 151 2.09 2.05 15.78
N SER A 152 1.35 1.26 14.98
CA SER A 152 0.25 1.75 14.15
C SER A 152 -0.81 2.49 14.96
N GLY A 153 -1.32 1.86 16.01
CA GLY A 153 -2.32 2.48 16.90
C GLY A 153 -1.80 3.73 17.59
N ARG A 154 -0.57 3.67 18.14
CA ARG A 154 0.07 4.78 18.84
C ARG A 154 0.28 6.01 17.95
N TRP A 155 0.86 5.80 16.76
CA TRP A 155 1.19 6.88 15.83
C TRP A 155 0.05 7.22 14.86
N ARG A 156 -1.06 6.48 14.93
CA ARG A 156 -2.21 6.58 14.02
C ARG A 156 -1.80 6.54 12.53
N LYS A 157 -0.85 5.65 12.23
CA LYS A 157 -0.30 5.45 10.89
C LYS A 157 -0.62 4.04 10.40
N PRO A 158 -1.12 3.86 9.16
CA PRO A 158 -1.59 2.57 8.70
C PRO A 158 -0.45 1.57 8.47
N VAL A 159 -0.76 0.29 8.69
CA VAL A 159 0.02 -0.86 8.24
C VAL A 159 -0.62 -1.39 6.97
N VAL A 160 0.08 -1.34 5.86
CA VAL A 160 -0.29 -2.05 4.63
C VAL A 160 0.31 -3.44 4.68
N ILE A 161 -0.52 -4.46 4.91
CA ILE A 161 -0.06 -5.84 5.03
C ILE A 161 -0.60 -6.72 3.92
N HIS A 162 0.31 -7.28 3.10
CA HIS A 162 -0.04 -8.26 2.08
C HIS A 162 -0.28 -9.62 2.74
N CYS A 163 -1.52 -9.90 3.11
CA CYS A 163 -1.91 -11.11 3.85
C CYS A 163 -3.17 -11.79 3.31
N GLY A 164 -3.71 -11.37 2.16
CA GLY A 164 -4.73 -12.13 1.44
C GLY A 164 -4.16 -13.42 0.85
N PRO A 165 -4.89 -14.55 0.86
CA PRO A 165 -4.43 -15.76 0.19
C PRO A 165 -4.39 -15.56 -1.32
N GLU A 166 -3.27 -15.92 -1.92
CA GLU A 166 -3.05 -15.92 -3.36
C GLU A 166 -3.04 -17.35 -3.92
N PRO A 167 -3.20 -17.53 -5.24
CA PRO A 167 -2.90 -18.80 -5.87
C PRO A 167 -1.52 -19.31 -5.49
N ALA A 168 -1.41 -20.62 -5.26
CA ALA A 168 -0.16 -21.24 -4.82
C ALA A 168 0.98 -20.89 -5.79
N ASN A 169 2.06 -20.33 -5.25
CA ASN A 169 3.25 -19.96 -6.01
C ASN A 169 4.51 -20.56 -5.35
N PRO A 170 5.17 -21.54 -5.98
CA PRO A 170 6.35 -22.20 -5.44
C PRO A 170 7.55 -21.26 -5.26
N GLY A 171 7.57 -20.11 -5.94
CA GLY A 171 8.62 -19.11 -5.82
C GLY A 171 8.78 -18.51 -4.43
N TYR A 172 7.74 -18.55 -3.58
CA TYR A 172 7.85 -18.15 -2.17
C TYR A 172 8.55 -19.20 -1.30
N GLY A 173 8.65 -20.45 -1.75
CA GLY A 173 9.27 -21.54 -0.98
C GLY A 173 8.50 -21.94 0.28
N LEU A 174 7.19 -21.64 0.32
CA LEU A 174 6.22 -22.08 1.34
C LEU A 174 4.81 -22.07 0.73
N ASP A 175 3.88 -22.74 1.41
CA ASP A 175 2.45 -22.54 1.15
C ASP A 175 2.02 -21.22 1.78
N THR A 176 1.70 -20.21 0.95
CA THR A 176 1.34 -18.86 1.39
C THR A 176 0.13 -18.83 2.31
N ARG A 177 -0.79 -19.82 2.21
CA ARG A 177 -1.94 -19.97 3.12
C ARG A 177 -1.53 -20.21 4.58
N THR A 178 -0.32 -20.67 4.83
CA THR A 178 0.20 -20.86 6.20
C THR A 178 0.57 -19.55 6.89
N VAL A 179 0.75 -18.48 6.13
CA VAL A 179 1.17 -17.14 6.61
C VAL A 179 0.21 -16.03 6.16
N SER A 180 -0.99 -16.35 5.71
CA SER A 180 -1.99 -15.39 5.24
C SER A 180 -3.40 -15.77 5.71
N GLY A 181 -4.38 -14.94 5.40
CA GLY A 181 -5.80 -15.19 5.63
C GLY A 181 -6.45 -14.25 6.63
N ALA A 182 -7.76 -14.05 6.43
CA ALA A 182 -8.62 -13.17 7.22
C ALA A 182 -8.65 -13.57 8.71
N ASP A 183 -8.75 -14.86 9.01
CA ASP A 183 -8.77 -15.34 10.39
C ASP A 183 -7.49 -15.04 11.17
N ARG A 184 -6.34 -15.04 10.49
CA ARG A 184 -5.07 -14.65 11.11
C ARG A 184 -5.02 -13.16 11.40
N LEU A 185 -5.47 -12.34 10.44
CA LEU A 185 -5.55 -10.90 10.66
C LEU A 185 -6.57 -10.58 11.77
N ARG A 186 -7.73 -11.28 11.82
CA ARG A 186 -8.71 -11.13 12.88
C ARG A 186 -8.07 -11.31 14.26
N ARG A 187 -7.33 -12.41 14.48
CA ARG A 187 -6.63 -12.65 15.75
C ARG A 187 -5.62 -11.58 16.13
N ALA A 188 -4.97 -10.95 15.12
CA ALA A 188 -4.08 -9.82 15.37
C ALA A 188 -4.88 -8.58 15.80
N LEU A 189 -5.96 -8.24 15.10
CA LEU A 189 -6.80 -7.07 15.39
C LEU A 189 -7.55 -7.20 16.72
N ASP A 190 -7.96 -8.41 17.12
CA ASP A 190 -8.54 -8.65 18.44
C ASP A 190 -7.58 -8.28 19.59
N ARG A 191 -6.29 -8.48 19.39
CA ARG A 191 -5.24 -8.08 20.34
C ARG A 191 -4.83 -6.62 20.21
N HIS A 192 -5.02 -6.03 19.04
CA HIS A 192 -4.56 -4.67 18.70
C HIS A 192 -5.65 -3.86 18.00
N PRO A 193 -6.79 -3.57 18.68
CA PRO A 193 -7.98 -2.96 18.07
C PRO A 193 -7.74 -1.52 17.57
N ASP A 194 -6.71 -0.84 18.07
CA ASP A 194 -6.35 0.51 17.65
C ASP A 194 -5.49 0.55 16.37
N ALA A 195 -4.97 -0.61 15.92
CA ALA A 195 -4.17 -0.68 14.70
C ALA A 195 -5.00 -0.29 13.48
N ILE A 196 -4.44 0.56 12.62
CA ILE A 196 -5.03 0.93 11.33
C ILE A 196 -4.43 0.01 10.27
N VAL A 197 -5.25 -0.72 9.55
CA VAL A 197 -4.77 -1.77 8.63
C VAL A 197 -5.37 -1.61 7.25
N ILE A 198 -4.54 -1.75 6.22
CA ILE A 198 -4.94 -1.83 4.82
C ILE A 198 -4.53 -3.20 4.29
N VAL A 199 -5.48 -3.97 3.77
CA VAL A 199 -5.24 -5.26 3.11
C VAL A 199 -5.30 -5.06 1.61
N PRO A 200 -4.20 -5.28 0.87
CA PRO A 200 -4.15 -5.20 -0.57
C PRO A 200 -5.03 -6.20 -1.31
N HIS A 201 -5.29 -5.91 -2.59
CA HIS A 201 -5.95 -6.81 -3.53
C HIS A 201 -7.36 -7.24 -3.09
N LEU A 202 -8.08 -6.40 -2.30
CA LEU A 202 -9.37 -6.74 -1.66
C LEU A 202 -9.31 -8.03 -0.83
N GLY A 203 -8.12 -8.52 -0.45
CA GLY A 203 -7.93 -9.79 0.23
C GLY A 203 -7.97 -11.03 -0.67
N PHE A 204 -7.94 -10.87 -2.01
CA PHE A 204 -7.93 -11.95 -3.01
C PHE A 204 -9.04 -12.99 -2.79
N ASP A 205 -8.65 -14.27 -2.60
CA ASP A 205 -9.57 -15.39 -2.47
C ASP A 205 -10.49 -15.32 -1.24
N GLU A 206 -10.14 -14.48 -0.26
CA GLU A 206 -10.93 -14.27 0.97
C GLU A 206 -11.59 -12.89 1.03
N THR A 207 -11.85 -12.24 -0.13
CA THR A 207 -12.58 -10.96 -0.17
C THR A 207 -13.87 -10.97 0.66
N PRO A 208 -14.76 -11.99 0.60
CA PRO A 208 -15.95 -12.01 1.44
C PRO A 208 -15.66 -12.02 2.95
N GLN A 209 -14.59 -12.69 3.37
CA GLN A 209 -14.18 -12.75 4.78
C GLN A 209 -13.63 -11.39 5.24
N PHE A 210 -12.78 -10.75 4.42
CA PHE A 210 -12.27 -9.41 4.70
C PHE A 210 -13.40 -8.36 4.66
N GLU A 211 -14.36 -8.49 3.74
CA GLU A 211 -15.54 -7.62 3.72
C GLU A 211 -16.36 -7.72 5.01
N ALA A 212 -16.62 -8.93 5.49
CA ALA A 212 -17.33 -9.12 6.75
C ALA A 212 -16.61 -8.44 7.93
N MET A 213 -15.26 -8.46 7.93
CA MET A 213 -14.47 -7.79 8.96
C MET A 213 -14.56 -6.26 8.93
N LEU A 214 -14.93 -5.62 7.80
CA LEU A 214 -15.12 -4.17 7.74
C LEU A 214 -16.19 -3.65 8.71
N ALA A 215 -17.20 -4.45 9.00
CA ALA A 215 -18.25 -4.11 9.96
C ALA A 215 -17.77 -4.22 11.42
N GLU A 216 -16.81 -5.11 11.70
CA GLU A 216 -16.32 -5.40 13.04
C GLU A 216 -15.13 -4.50 13.43
N TYR A 217 -14.27 -4.17 12.45
CA TYR A 217 -13.03 -3.41 12.66
C TYR A 217 -13.07 -2.04 11.97
N PRO A 218 -13.38 -0.96 12.69
CA PRO A 218 -13.54 0.38 12.11
C PRO A 218 -12.24 0.92 11.47
N ASN A 219 -11.08 0.40 11.84
CA ASN A 219 -9.77 0.80 11.32
C ASN A 219 -9.23 -0.15 10.23
N LEU A 220 -10.05 -1.09 9.72
CA LEU A 220 -9.69 -1.96 8.60
C LEU A 220 -10.10 -1.32 7.27
N TYR A 221 -9.21 -1.38 6.30
CA TYR A 221 -9.38 -0.89 4.93
C TYR A 221 -8.86 -1.95 3.96
N LEU A 222 -9.30 -1.86 2.69
CA LEU A 222 -8.81 -2.70 1.60
C LEU A 222 -8.30 -1.81 0.47
N ASP A 223 -7.48 -2.35 -0.44
CA ASP A 223 -7.16 -1.64 -1.68
C ASP A 223 -7.49 -2.46 -2.93
N THR A 224 -7.60 -1.74 -4.07
CA THR A 224 -8.04 -2.32 -5.35
C THR A 224 -6.91 -2.93 -6.17
N THR A 225 -5.70 -2.97 -5.66
CA THR A 225 -4.51 -3.35 -6.39
C THR A 225 -4.70 -4.64 -7.19
N MET A 226 -4.51 -4.57 -8.53
CA MET A 226 -4.54 -5.68 -9.48
C MET A 226 -5.84 -6.51 -9.57
N VAL A 227 -6.96 -6.06 -9.01
CA VAL A 227 -8.18 -6.91 -8.93
C VAL A 227 -9.40 -6.35 -9.64
N VAL A 228 -9.41 -5.08 -10.03
CA VAL A 228 -10.54 -4.49 -10.76
C VAL A 228 -10.41 -4.71 -12.25
N GLY A 229 -9.18 -4.74 -12.78
CA GLY A 229 -8.86 -4.91 -14.20
C GLY A 229 -8.97 -6.33 -14.73
N ALA A 230 -9.47 -7.28 -13.96
CA ALA A 230 -9.71 -8.66 -14.37
C ALA A 230 -8.47 -9.39 -14.91
N PHE A 231 -7.29 -9.13 -14.36
CA PHE A 231 -6.05 -9.80 -14.77
C PHE A 231 -6.01 -11.27 -14.33
N PHE A 232 -6.43 -11.57 -13.13
CA PHE A 232 -6.44 -12.94 -12.62
C PHE A 232 -7.67 -13.72 -13.11
N ALA A 233 -7.53 -15.03 -13.32
CA ALA A 233 -8.63 -15.88 -13.74
C ALA A 233 -9.79 -15.92 -12.72
N ARG A 234 -9.47 -15.86 -11.45
CA ARG A 234 -10.44 -15.71 -10.36
C ARG A 234 -10.46 -14.25 -9.93
N GLN A 235 -11.63 -13.65 -9.97
CA GLN A 235 -11.83 -12.24 -9.63
C GLN A 235 -12.60 -12.13 -8.33
N PRO A 236 -12.22 -11.20 -7.43
CA PRO A 236 -13.05 -10.83 -6.31
C PRO A 236 -14.33 -10.11 -6.77
N ASP A 237 -15.32 -10.06 -5.89
CA ASP A 237 -16.54 -9.30 -6.14
C ASP A 237 -16.24 -7.79 -6.05
N VAL A 238 -16.13 -7.13 -7.21
CA VAL A 238 -15.85 -5.69 -7.29
C VAL A 238 -17.02 -4.80 -6.86
N ASP A 239 -18.22 -5.34 -6.66
CA ASP A 239 -19.35 -4.58 -6.11
C ASP A 239 -19.11 -4.16 -4.64
N ILE A 240 -18.14 -4.74 -3.97
CA ILE A 240 -17.65 -4.25 -2.66
C ILE A 240 -17.26 -2.76 -2.71
N LEU A 241 -16.82 -2.23 -3.86
CA LEU A 241 -16.50 -0.81 -4.05
C LEU A 241 -17.75 0.08 -3.89
N ARG A 242 -18.93 -0.44 -4.23
CA ARG A 242 -20.22 0.27 -4.05
C ARG A 242 -20.74 0.15 -2.62
N ARG A 243 -20.50 -0.99 -1.97
CA ARG A 243 -20.99 -1.24 -0.61
C ARG A 243 -20.15 -0.52 0.44
N HIS A 244 -18.83 -0.36 0.19
CA HIS A 244 -17.86 0.18 1.15
C HIS A 244 -16.91 1.23 0.57
N PRO A 245 -17.40 2.27 -0.15
CA PRO A 245 -16.55 3.25 -0.83
C PRO A 245 -15.64 4.04 0.12
N ASP A 246 -16.02 4.18 1.39
CA ASP A 246 -15.28 4.87 2.46
C ASP A 246 -14.17 4.01 3.09
N ARG A 247 -14.07 2.73 2.70
CA ARG A 247 -13.14 1.75 3.28
C ARG A 247 -12.18 1.16 2.25
N ILE A 248 -12.26 1.58 0.99
CA ILE A 248 -11.44 1.05 -0.09
C ILE A 248 -10.56 2.15 -0.68
N LEU A 249 -9.30 1.83 -0.93
CA LEU A 249 -8.31 2.71 -1.55
C LEU A 249 -8.02 2.23 -2.98
N TYR A 250 -7.73 3.15 -3.88
CA TYR A 250 -7.17 2.83 -5.18
C TYR A 250 -5.67 2.52 -5.06
N GLY A 251 -5.21 1.46 -5.72
CA GLY A 251 -3.81 1.07 -5.82
C GLY A 251 -3.53 0.32 -7.11
N THR A 252 -2.26 0.31 -7.57
CA THR A 252 -1.86 -0.31 -8.84
C THR A 252 -0.91 -1.48 -8.72
N ASP A 253 -0.08 -1.56 -7.70
CA ASP A 253 1.12 -2.42 -7.58
C ASP A 253 2.28 -2.01 -8.52
N PHE A 254 2.18 -0.80 -9.10
CA PHE A 254 3.20 -0.28 -10.01
C PHE A 254 4.59 -0.23 -9.35
N PRO A 255 5.65 -0.64 -10.02
CA PRO A 255 5.78 -1.07 -11.42
C PRO A 255 5.67 -2.60 -11.61
N ASN A 256 5.32 -3.40 -10.59
CA ASN A 256 5.37 -4.86 -10.60
C ASN A 256 4.25 -5.51 -11.42
N ILE A 257 3.65 -4.79 -12.34
CA ILE A 257 2.48 -5.18 -13.15
C ILE A 257 2.87 -5.60 -14.58
N PRO A 258 2.08 -6.51 -15.23
CA PRO A 258 2.34 -6.96 -16.58
C PRO A 258 1.63 -6.15 -17.68
N TYR A 259 0.83 -5.15 -17.31
CA TYR A 259 -0.04 -4.36 -18.18
C TYR A 259 0.24 -2.85 -18.02
N GLU A 260 -0.53 -2.01 -18.72
CA GLU A 260 -0.40 -0.54 -18.60
C GLU A 260 -0.75 -0.06 -17.19
N TRP A 261 0.00 0.93 -16.67
CA TRP A 261 -0.15 1.42 -15.30
C TRP A 261 -1.59 1.88 -14.98
N ASP A 262 -2.31 2.38 -15.99
CA ASP A 262 -3.69 2.89 -15.84
C ASP A 262 -4.78 1.83 -16.08
N HIS A 263 -4.40 0.56 -16.22
CA HIS A 263 -5.33 -0.53 -16.47
C HIS A 263 -6.41 -0.63 -15.38
N GLU A 264 -6.00 -0.65 -14.11
CA GLU A 264 -6.91 -0.69 -12.96
C GLU A 264 -7.79 0.57 -12.89
N LEU A 265 -7.22 1.77 -13.19
CA LEU A 265 -7.95 3.03 -13.20
C LEU A 265 -9.03 3.05 -14.28
N LYS A 266 -8.70 2.59 -15.48
CA LYS A 266 -9.65 2.47 -16.59
C LYS A 266 -10.78 1.50 -16.23
N ALA A 267 -10.45 0.34 -15.68
CA ALA A 267 -11.42 -0.65 -15.26
C ALA A 267 -12.35 -0.11 -14.16
N LEU A 268 -11.82 0.56 -13.13
CA LEU A 268 -12.60 1.18 -12.06
C LEU A 268 -13.62 2.18 -12.63
N ARG A 269 -13.21 3.03 -13.56
CA ARG A 269 -14.10 4.00 -14.22
C ARG A 269 -15.24 3.35 -15.02
N THR A 270 -15.05 2.13 -15.56
CA THR A 270 -16.13 1.38 -16.23
C THR A 270 -17.25 0.96 -15.27
N LEU A 271 -16.97 0.89 -13.96
CA LEU A 271 -17.97 0.56 -12.95
C LEU A 271 -19.02 1.66 -12.78
N LYS A 272 -18.76 2.88 -13.24
CA LYS A 272 -19.68 4.03 -13.15
C LYS A 272 -20.19 4.23 -11.71
N LEU A 273 -19.27 4.29 -10.77
CA LEU A 273 -19.60 4.58 -9.38
C LEU A 273 -20.22 5.97 -9.26
N PRO A 274 -21.04 6.25 -8.23
CA PRO A 274 -21.43 7.62 -7.91
C PRO A 274 -20.17 8.50 -7.78
N PRO A 275 -20.17 9.75 -8.29
CA PRO A 275 -18.97 10.61 -8.31
C PRO A 275 -18.30 10.77 -6.94
N ARG A 276 -19.10 10.85 -5.86
CA ARG A 276 -18.59 10.94 -4.49
C ARG A 276 -17.86 9.67 -4.06
N ASP A 277 -18.39 8.51 -4.42
CA ASP A 277 -17.82 7.21 -4.03
C ASP A 277 -16.52 6.96 -4.82
N GLU A 278 -16.51 7.31 -6.11
CA GLU A 278 -15.31 7.26 -6.94
C GLU A 278 -14.21 8.18 -6.39
N GLU A 279 -14.55 9.44 -6.02
CA GLU A 279 -13.61 10.37 -5.39
C GLU A 279 -13.06 9.82 -4.08
N GLN A 280 -13.92 9.21 -3.26
CA GLN A 280 -13.52 8.61 -1.98
C GLN A 280 -12.50 7.50 -2.18
N ILE A 281 -12.71 6.61 -3.16
CA ILE A 281 -11.82 5.50 -3.49
C ILE A 281 -10.52 6.01 -4.13
N LEU A 282 -10.62 6.91 -5.13
CA LEU A 282 -9.47 7.38 -5.90
C LEU A 282 -8.52 8.28 -5.10
N SER A 283 -9.00 8.97 -4.06
CA SER A 283 -8.17 9.91 -3.30
C SER A 283 -8.56 10.09 -1.85
N GLY A 284 -9.84 10.23 -1.53
CA GLY A 284 -10.31 10.66 -0.21
C GLY A 284 -9.80 9.77 0.92
N ASN A 285 -9.92 8.45 0.78
CA ASN A 285 -9.47 7.51 1.80
C ASN A 285 -7.94 7.54 1.97
N ALA A 286 -7.18 7.59 0.87
CA ALA A 286 -5.73 7.66 0.93
C ALA A 286 -5.24 8.97 1.57
N LEU A 287 -5.84 10.10 1.23
CA LEU A 287 -5.52 11.40 1.84
C LEU A 287 -5.82 11.42 3.33
N ARG A 288 -6.92 10.79 3.78
CA ARG A 288 -7.25 10.67 5.20
C ARG A 288 -6.24 9.84 5.97
N LEU A 289 -5.74 8.74 5.38
CA LEU A 289 -4.86 7.80 6.08
C LEU A 289 -3.38 8.18 6.01
N PHE A 290 -2.93 8.76 4.90
CA PHE A 290 -1.52 9.07 4.64
C PHE A 290 -1.22 10.57 4.56
N GLY A 291 -2.24 11.41 4.68
CA GLY A 291 -2.08 12.88 4.61
C GLY A 291 -1.27 13.45 5.77
N PRO A 292 -0.80 14.72 5.64
CA PRO A 292 -0.04 15.38 6.70
C PRO A 292 -0.86 15.62 7.97
N ASP A 293 -2.18 15.70 7.83
CA ASP A 293 -3.14 15.95 8.91
C ASP A 293 -3.90 14.66 9.31
N ALA A 294 -3.38 13.48 8.96
CA ALA A 294 -3.93 12.20 9.40
C ALA A 294 -3.77 12.09 10.92
N GLN A 295 -4.84 12.41 11.66
CA GLN A 295 -4.95 12.35 13.13
C GLN A 295 -5.99 11.32 13.53
#